data_b48d5721b36678cf73d10c43ac05d911
#
_entry.id   b48d5721b36678cf73d10c43ac05d911
#
_cell.length_a   1.000
_cell.length_b   1.000
_cell.length_c   1.000
_cell.angle_alpha   90.00
_cell.angle_beta   90.00
_cell.angle_gamma   90.00
#
_symmetry.space_group_name_H-M   'P 1'
#
loop_
_entity.id
_entity.type
_entity.pdbx_description
1 polymer ?
#
loop_
_entity_poly.entity_id
_entity_poly.type
_entity_poly.pdbx_seq_one_letter_code
_entity_poly.pdbx_strand_id
1 'polypeptide(L)'
;MNEILQKEQELTEKIKTSKEYLLAKETENIQANDEKAQEMIKEYNEKRRDIAVKMQCGSMSEEETEALRKEINEAFDKLMAYDVIKNYVEAQRDFEILNQQIMSIISGAANGGCGGSCSSCSGCH
;
A
#
# COMPACT_ATOMS: atom_id res chain seq x y z
N MET A 1 30.26 -10.37 14.72
CA MET A 1 29.94 -9.64 13.97
C MET A 1 29.17 -8.60 14.53
N ASN A 2 28.63 -8.15 14.02
CA ASN A 2 28.28 -6.84 14.19
C ASN A 2 27.06 -6.71 15.05
N GLU A 3 27.16 -5.91 16.07
CA GLU A 3 26.06 -5.64 16.98
C GLU A 3 24.88 -5.05 16.24
N ILE A 4 25.14 -4.26 15.21
CA ILE A 4 24.09 -3.64 14.41
C ILE A 4 23.24 -4.70 13.72
N LEU A 5 23.87 -5.70 13.14
CA LEU A 5 23.15 -6.78 12.47
C LEU A 5 22.37 -7.64 13.46
N GLN A 6 22.92 -7.83 14.66
CA GLN A 6 22.20 -8.54 15.71
C GLN A 6 20.94 -7.79 16.12
N LYS A 7 21.06 -6.46 16.28
CA LYS A 7 19.91 -5.63 16.62
C LYS A 7 18.86 -5.63 15.52
N GLU A 8 19.31 -5.68 14.28
CA GLU A 8 18.40 -5.77 13.16
C GLU A 8 17.61 -7.08 13.20
N GLN A 9 18.27 -8.18 13.53
CA GLN A 9 17.58 -9.46 13.68
C GLN A 9 16.58 -9.43 14.82
N GLU A 10 16.94 -8.83 15.94
CA GLU A 10 16.03 -8.65 17.07
C GLU A 10 14.81 -7.82 16.66
N LEU A 11 15.06 -6.76 15.91
CA LEU A 11 13.97 -5.90 15.40
C LEU A 11 13.05 -6.70 14.49
N THR A 12 13.62 -7.49 13.60
CA THR A 12 12.82 -8.32 12.70
C THR A 12 11.92 -9.27 13.47
N GLU A 13 12.47 -9.89 14.52
CA GLU A 13 11.66 -10.78 15.35
C GLU A 13 10.54 -10.03 16.05
N LYS A 14 10.81 -8.84 16.52
CA LYS A 14 9.79 -8.02 17.17
C LYS A 14 8.72 -7.58 16.19
N ILE A 15 9.11 -7.25 14.96
CA ILE A 15 8.14 -6.90 13.93
C ILE A 15 7.20 -8.07 13.67
N LYS A 16 7.75 -9.28 13.57
CA LYS A 16 6.95 -10.48 13.32
C LYS A 16 5.98 -10.82 14.44
N THR A 17 6.23 -10.32 15.63
CA THR A 17 5.31 -10.52 16.75
C THR A 17 4.43 -9.31 17.01
N SER A 18 4.60 -8.25 16.23
CA SER A 18 3.81 -7.03 16.39
C SER A 18 2.36 -7.28 15.98
N LYS A 19 1.48 -6.53 16.59
CA LYS A 19 0.05 -6.58 16.29
C LYS A 19 -0.18 -6.27 14.80
N GLU A 20 0.51 -5.28 14.29
CA GLU A 20 0.38 -4.85 12.90
C GLU A 20 0.74 -5.97 11.93
N TYR A 21 1.87 -6.64 12.18
CA TYR A 21 2.32 -7.73 11.32
C TYR A 21 1.35 -8.91 11.35
N LEU A 22 0.95 -9.30 12.58
CA LEU A 22 0.08 -10.45 12.76
C LEU A 22 -1.28 -10.22 12.11
N LEU A 23 -1.81 -9.02 12.27
CA LEU A 23 -3.10 -8.69 11.67
C LEU A 23 -3.00 -8.62 10.15
N ALA A 24 -1.89 -8.09 9.63
CA ALA A 24 -1.67 -8.06 8.19
C ALA A 24 -1.62 -9.47 7.61
N LYS A 25 -0.95 -10.39 8.29
CA LYS A 25 -0.87 -11.77 7.84
C LYS A 25 -2.20 -12.50 7.93
N GLU A 26 -2.91 -12.29 9.03
CA GLU A 26 -4.22 -12.91 9.21
C GLU A 26 -5.21 -12.45 8.15
N THR A 27 -5.30 -11.14 7.94
CA THR A 27 -6.23 -10.60 6.94
C THR A 27 -5.83 -10.97 5.52
N GLU A 28 -4.52 -11.08 5.26
CA GLU A 28 -4.02 -11.54 3.96
C GLU A 28 -4.48 -12.97 3.68
N ASN A 29 -4.37 -13.85 4.67
CA ASN A 29 -4.82 -15.23 4.53
C ASN A 29 -6.33 -15.33 4.32
N ILE A 30 -7.09 -14.58 5.09
CA ILE A 30 -8.53 -14.59 4.96
C ILE A 30 -8.94 -14.10 3.56
N GLN A 31 -8.34 -13.02 3.12
CA GLN A 31 -8.65 -12.44 1.83
C GLN A 31 -8.22 -13.39 0.70
N ALA A 32 -7.06 -14.02 0.81
CA ALA A 32 -6.56 -14.92 -0.21
C ALA A 32 -7.42 -16.16 -0.38
N ASN A 33 -8.09 -16.58 0.69
CA ASN A 33 -8.95 -17.77 0.67
C ASN A 33 -10.43 -17.46 0.44
N ASP A 34 -10.77 -16.20 0.29
CA ASP A 34 -12.16 -15.80 0.06
C ASP A 34 -12.36 -15.61 -1.45
N GLU A 35 -13.10 -16.51 -2.05
CA GLU A 35 -13.33 -16.49 -3.50
C GLU A 35 -14.02 -15.21 -3.97
N LYS A 36 -14.98 -14.74 -3.20
CA LYS A 36 -15.68 -13.51 -3.54
C LYS A 36 -14.73 -12.31 -3.54
N ALA A 37 -13.87 -12.24 -2.53
CA ALA A 37 -12.88 -11.17 -2.45
C ALA A 37 -11.94 -11.21 -3.66
N GLN A 38 -11.46 -12.39 -4.01
CA GLN A 38 -10.54 -12.55 -5.14
C GLN A 38 -11.20 -12.14 -6.45
N GLU A 39 -12.44 -12.51 -6.63
CA GLU A 39 -13.18 -12.13 -7.83
C GLU A 39 -13.41 -10.62 -7.90
N MET A 40 -13.79 -10.02 -6.79
CA MET A 40 -14.00 -8.57 -6.71
C MET A 40 -12.71 -7.80 -7.02
N ILE A 41 -11.60 -8.26 -6.46
CA ILE A 41 -10.30 -7.64 -6.69
C ILE A 41 -9.90 -7.76 -8.16
N LYS A 42 -10.12 -8.93 -8.74
CA LYS A 42 -9.82 -9.16 -10.15
C LYS A 42 -10.61 -8.21 -11.04
N GLU A 43 -11.91 -8.09 -10.80
CA GLU A 43 -12.77 -7.19 -11.56
C GLU A 43 -12.32 -5.74 -11.43
N TYR A 44 -11.97 -5.34 -10.20
CA TYR A 44 -11.49 -3.99 -9.95
C TYR A 44 -10.19 -3.71 -10.71
N ASN A 45 -9.25 -4.67 -10.67
CA ASN A 45 -7.98 -4.51 -11.36
C ASN A 45 -8.13 -4.45 -12.87
N GLU A 46 -9.04 -5.25 -13.43
CA GLU A 46 -9.32 -5.21 -14.85
C GLU A 46 -9.92 -3.87 -15.25
N LYS A 47 -10.85 -3.36 -14.47
CA LYS A 47 -11.45 -2.06 -14.71
C LYS A 47 -10.40 -0.94 -14.65
N ARG A 48 -9.55 -0.98 -13.65
CA ARG A 48 -8.46 -0.01 -13.53
C ARG A 48 -7.53 -0.03 -14.72
N ARG A 49 -7.19 -1.22 -15.17
CA ARG A 49 -6.32 -1.38 -16.33
C ARG A 49 -6.97 -0.83 -17.60
N ASP A 50 -8.24 -1.15 -17.80
CA ASP A 50 -8.98 -0.67 -18.97
C ASP A 50 -9.05 0.86 -18.98
N ILE A 51 -9.31 1.45 -17.84
CA ILE A 51 -9.38 2.89 -17.72
C ILE A 51 -8.00 3.51 -17.97
N ALA A 52 -6.94 2.92 -17.43
CA ALA A 52 -5.58 3.40 -17.64
C ALA A 52 -5.21 3.38 -19.13
N VAL A 53 -5.58 2.31 -19.82
CA VAL A 53 -5.32 2.19 -21.25
C VAL A 53 -6.06 3.27 -22.02
N LYS A 54 -7.34 3.50 -21.70
CA LYS A 54 -8.10 4.55 -22.35
C LYS A 54 -7.50 5.93 -22.13
N MET A 55 -7.02 6.19 -20.92
CA MET A 55 -6.42 7.48 -20.61
C MET A 55 -5.09 7.69 -21.33
N GLN A 56 -4.35 6.61 -21.58
CA GLN A 56 -3.08 6.70 -22.29
C GLN A 56 -3.26 6.85 -23.80
N CYS A 57 -4.29 6.23 -24.33
CA CYS A 57 -4.48 6.20 -25.76
C CYS A 57 -5.11 7.40 -26.34
N GLY A 58 -5.63 8.26 -25.56
CA GLY A 58 -6.38 9.15 -26.24
C GLY A 58 -6.47 10.53 -25.88
N SER A 59 -7.03 11.22 -26.72
CA SER A 59 -7.48 12.52 -26.52
C SER A 59 -8.86 12.40 -25.92
N MET A 60 -8.91 12.33 -24.63
CA MET A 60 -10.17 12.31 -23.93
C MET A 60 -10.53 13.71 -23.49
N SER A 61 -11.82 14.02 -23.57
CA SER A 61 -12.31 15.27 -23.04
C SER A 61 -12.25 15.24 -21.51
N GLU A 62 -12.36 16.40 -20.88
CA GLU A 62 -12.41 16.47 -19.43
C GLU A 62 -13.62 15.73 -18.89
N GLU A 63 -14.74 15.80 -19.60
CA GLU A 63 -15.95 15.11 -19.19
C GLU A 63 -15.77 13.61 -19.18
N GLU A 64 -15.11 13.07 -20.19
CA GLU A 64 -14.83 11.65 -20.28
C GLU A 64 -13.87 11.21 -19.16
N THR A 65 -12.84 12.01 -18.90
CA THR A 65 -11.89 11.74 -17.84
C THR A 65 -12.58 11.72 -16.48
N GLU A 66 -13.44 12.69 -16.23
CA GLU A 66 -14.18 12.76 -14.96
C GLU A 66 -15.12 11.57 -14.81
N ALA A 67 -15.77 11.17 -15.89
CA ALA A 67 -16.66 10.01 -15.86
C ALA A 67 -15.90 8.74 -15.50
N LEU A 68 -14.70 8.57 -16.05
CA LEU A 68 -13.87 7.41 -15.74
C LEU A 68 -13.34 7.43 -14.30
N ARG A 69 -12.98 8.61 -13.80
CA ARG A 69 -12.56 8.75 -12.41
C ARG A 69 -13.69 8.38 -11.46
N LYS A 70 -14.87 8.85 -11.77
CA LYS A 70 -16.04 8.53 -10.97
C LYS A 70 -16.29 7.03 -10.97
N GLU A 71 -16.19 6.41 -12.14
CA GLU A 71 -16.39 4.99 -12.28
C GLU A 71 -15.40 4.18 -11.42
N ILE A 72 -14.13 4.56 -11.46
CA ILE A 72 -13.12 3.83 -10.66
C ILE A 72 -13.29 4.09 -9.17
N ASN A 73 -13.69 5.29 -8.78
CA ASN A 73 -13.94 5.61 -7.38
C ASN A 73 -15.12 4.82 -6.84
N GLU A 74 -16.19 4.71 -7.64
CA GLU A 74 -17.35 3.90 -7.25
C GLU A 74 -16.98 2.42 -7.12
N ALA A 75 -16.15 1.94 -8.03
CA ALA A 75 -15.67 0.57 -7.97
C ALA A 75 -14.82 0.33 -6.73
N PHE A 76 -13.98 1.29 -6.37
CA PHE A 76 -13.18 1.22 -5.16
C PHE A 76 -14.06 1.21 -3.91
N ASP A 77 -15.06 2.09 -3.86
CA ASP A 77 -15.99 2.14 -2.73
C ASP A 77 -16.73 0.83 -2.54
N LYS A 78 -17.12 0.23 -3.66
CA LYS A 78 -17.79 -1.05 -3.64
C LYS A 78 -16.88 -2.15 -3.09
N LEU A 79 -15.61 -2.12 -3.51
CA LEU A 79 -14.60 -3.04 -3.03
C LEU A 79 -14.41 -2.91 -1.52
N MET A 80 -14.30 -1.67 -1.04
CA MET A 80 -14.08 -1.38 0.39
C MET A 80 -15.32 -1.61 1.24
N ALA A 81 -16.47 -1.78 0.63
CA ALA A 81 -17.68 -2.12 1.35
C ALA A 81 -17.69 -3.58 1.80
N TYR A 82 -16.86 -4.41 1.21
CA TYR A 82 -16.75 -5.81 1.60
C TYR A 82 -15.72 -5.95 2.71
N ASP A 83 -16.16 -6.38 3.89
CA ASP A 83 -15.33 -6.36 5.10
C ASP A 83 -14.01 -7.10 4.97
N VAL A 84 -14.01 -8.24 4.28
CA VAL A 84 -12.79 -9.03 4.11
C VAL A 84 -11.72 -8.20 3.42
N ILE A 85 -12.09 -7.47 2.39
CA ILE A 85 -11.15 -6.63 1.64
C ILE A 85 -10.79 -5.39 2.45
N LYS A 86 -11.77 -4.75 3.07
CA LYS A 86 -11.53 -3.57 3.89
C LYS A 86 -10.55 -3.87 5.01
N ASN A 87 -10.76 -4.97 5.72
CA ASN A 87 -9.89 -5.35 6.83
C ASN A 87 -8.47 -5.61 6.35
N TYR A 88 -8.34 -6.25 5.19
CA TYR A 88 -7.03 -6.51 4.60
C TYR A 88 -6.32 -5.19 4.25
N VAL A 89 -7.01 -4.29 3.59
CA VAL A 89 -6.43 -3.00 3.18
C VAL A 89 -6.01 -2.18 4.39
N GLU A 90 -6.86 -2.13 5.41
CA GLU A 90 -6.55 -1.38 6.62
C GLU A 90 -5.37 -1.97 7.37
N ALA A 91 -5.30 -3.30 7.47
CA ALA A 91 -4.20 -3.96 8.15
C ALA A 91 -2.88 -3.77 7.41
N GLN A 92 -2.91 -3.81 6.08
CA GLN A 92 -1.72 -3.57 5.27
C GLN A 92 -1.24 -2.13 5.41
N ARG A 93 -2.17 -1.19 5.47
CA ARG A 93 -1.84 0.21 5.66
C ARG A 93 -1.17 0.44 7.02
N ASP A 94 -1.73 -0.15 8.07
CA ASP A 94 -1.17 0.01 9.41
C ASP A 94 0.23 -0.57 9.49
N PHE A 95 0.44 -1.72 8.88
CA PHE A 95 1.75 -2.34 8.84
C PHE A 95 2.74 -1.49 8.03
N GLU A 96 2.29 -0.94 6.91
CA GLU A 96 3.13 -0.06 6.10
C GLU A 96 3.52 1.20 6.86
N ILE A 97 2.60 1.78 7.62
CA ILE A 97 2.89 2.94 8.44
C ILE A 97 3.96 2.61 9.48
N LEU A 98 3.84 1.45 10.11
CA LEU A 98 4.85 0.99 11.07
C LEU A 98 6.22 0.88 10.39
N ASN A 99 6.26 0.27 9.22
CA ASN A 99 7.51 0.12 8.47
C ASN A 99 8.11 1.47 8.09
N GLN A 100 7.27 2.42 7.68
CA GLN A 100 7.73 3.76 7.35
C GLN A 100 8.33 4.47 8.56
N GLN A 101 7.72 4.30 9.71
CA GLN A 101 8.25 4.86 10.95
C GLN A 101 9.60 4.26 11.31
N ILE A 102 9.73 2.95 11.16
CA ILE A 102 11.00 2.26 11.41
C ILE A 102 12.07 2.76 10.45
N MET A 103 11.76 2.84 9.18
CA MET A 103 12.71 3.29 8.16
C MET A 103 13.10 4.75 8.38
N SER A 104 12.16 5.57 8.81
CA SER A 104 12.44 6.96 9.12
C SER A 104 13.45 7.10 10.25
N ILE A 105 13.31 6.29 11.29
CA ILE A 105 14.25 6.30 12.40
C ILE A 105 15.63 5.85 11.93
N ILE A 106 15.71 4.78 11.18
CA ILE A 106 16.96 4.26 10.65
C ILE A 106 17.64 5.29 9.73
N SER A 107 16.87 5.86 8.83
CA SER A 107 17.39 6.86 7.90
C SER A 107 17.85 8.12 8.61
N GLY A 108 17.12 8.54 9.62
CA GLY A 108 17.49 9.69 10.40
C GLY A 108 18.82 9.48 11.08
N ALA A 109 19.02 8.30 11.64
CA ALA A 109 20.28 7.96 12.29
C ALA A 109 21.44 7.91 11.29
N ALA A 110 21.18 7.34 10.14
CA ALA A 110 22.21 7.17 9.11
C ALA A 110 22.58 8.49 8.44
N ASN A 111 21.61 9.36 8.25
CA ASN A 111 21.83 10.59 7.53
C ASN A 111 22.08 11.81 8.42
N GLY A 112 22.12 11.60 9.69
CA GLY A 112 22.37 12.71 10.60
C GLY A 112 21.33 13.80 10.52
N GLY A 113 20.17 13.47 10.10
CA GLY A 113 19.11 14.44 10.06
C GLY A 113 19.03 15.25 8.80
N CYS A 114 19.90 14.96 7.90
CA CYS A 114 19.84 15.69 6.73
C CYS A 114 18.73 15.29 5.90
N GLY A 115 18.08 14.66 6.28
CA GLY A 115 17.04 14.36 5.57
C GLY A 115 16.68 14.87 4.36
N GLY A 116 16.82 15.13 4.35
CA GLY A 116 16.33 15.38 3.65
C GLY A 116 16.35 15.65 2.57
N SER A 117 16.83 15.90 2.70
CA SER A 117 16.65 16.23 1.89
C SER A 117 16.51 15.91 0.86
N CYS A 118 16.52 15.68 1.00
CA CYS A 118 16.20 15.46 0.23
C CYS A 118 15.84 15.27 -0.66
N SER A 119 15.91 15.17 -0.49
CA SER A 119 15.44 14.93 -1.12
C SER A 119 15.01 15.26 -1.99
N SER A 120 15.06 15.60 -1.69
CA SER A 120 14.48 15.94 -2.17
C SER A 120 14.44 16.20 -3.18
N CYS A 121 14.85 16.21 -3.10
CA CYS A 121 14.61 16.35 -3.83
C CYS A 121 14.53 16.30 -4.78
N SER A 122 14.86 16.07 -4.71
CA SER A 122 14.66 15.92 -5.45
C SER A 122 14.36 16.03 -6.38
N GLY A 123 14.24 16.00 -6.40
CA GLY A 123 13.80 15.97 -7.09
C GLY A 123 13.47 16.39 -7.80
N CYS A 124 13.32 16.68 -7.59
CA CYS A 124 12.68 16.98 -8.11
C CYS A 124 12.74 17.48 -8.89
N HIS A 125 13.01 17.57 -9.13
CA HIS A 125 12.75 17.89 -9.76
C HIS A 125 12.49 17.82 -10.35
#